data_83c347cc099ec242fc1a8499f2b662ca
#
_entry.id   83c347cc099ec242fc1a8499f2b662ca
#
_cell.length_a   1.000
_cell.length_b   1.000
_cell.length_c   1.000
_cell.angle_alpha   90.00
_cell.angle_beta   90.00
_cell.angle_gamma   90.00
#
_symmetry.space_group_name_H-M   'P 1'
#
loop_
_entity.id
_entity.type
_entity.pdbx_description
1 polymer ?
#
loop_
_entity_poly.entity_id
_entity_poly.type
_entity_poly.pdbx_seq_one_letter_code
_entity_poly.pdbx_strand_id
1 'polypeptide(L)'
;MAKTNIKSKKIIVLILMMLALATIYVLPYLRYTFYIPLQEAMNLVGENKKYGMLTSIYGIANFLLYIPGGWMADRFDPKKLMVFSMVSTGALGLWLSTWPGYTTLLLIYALFGITTVLTFWSASIKCINVISASDEQGSMFGGLEAGRGIVTLLVTTVFLGVYAVFQ
;
A
#
# COMPACT_ATOMS: atom_id res chain seq x y z
N MET A 1 -17.78 -14.29 -28.89
CA MET A 1 -16.31 -14.10 -28.66
C MET A 1 -15.96 -12.77 -28.00
N ALA A 2 -16.56 -11.61 -28.34
CA ALA A 2 -16.22 -10.31 -27.73
C ALA A 2 -16.53 -10.21 -26.21
N LYS A 3 -17.67 -10.71 -25.74
CA LYS A 3 -18.04 -10.66 -24.31
C LYS A 3 -17.10 -11.46 -23.39
N THR A 4 -16.59 -12.60 -23.86
CA THR A 4 -15.63 -13.44 -23.09
C THR A 4 -14.29 -12.71 -22.92
N ASN A 5 -13.84 -12.00 -23.93
CA ASN A 5 -12.58 -11.24 -23.89
C ASN A 5 -12.64 -10.05 -22.91
N ILE A 6 -13.79 -9.38 -22.81
CA ILE A 6 -14.01 -8.26 -21.86
C ILE A 6 -13.99 -8.78 -20.40
N LYS A 7 -14.66 -9.90 -20.12
CA LYS A 7 -14.71 -10.49 -18.78
C LYS A 7 -13.31 -10.95 -18.32
N SER A 8 -12.55 -11.59 -19.20
CA SER A 8 -11.16 -11.98 -18.90
C SER A 8 -10.26 -10.79 -18.60
N LYS A 9 -10.39 -9.69 -19.36
CA LYS A 9 -9.62 -8.46 -19.11
C LYS A 9 -9.93 -7.83 -17.75
N LYS A 10 -11.22 -7.77 -17.36
CA LYS A 10 -11.63 -7.27 -16.03
C LYS A 10 -10.98 -8.10 -14.90
N ILE A 11 -11.00 -9.43 -15.02
CA ILE A 11 -10.42 -10.33 -14.02
C ILE A 11 -8.89 -10.12 -13.90
N ILE A 12 -8.19 -10.02 -15.02
CA ILE A 12 -6.74 -9.78 -15.02
C ILE A 12 -6.41 -8.44 -14.33
N VAL A 13 -7.15 -7.37 -14.65
CA VAL A 13 -6.95 -6.07 -14.00
C VAL A 13 -7.21 -6.17 -12.51
N LEU A 14 -8.26 -6.87 -12.08
CA LEU A 14 -8.58 -7.07 -10.66
C LEU A 14 -7.44 -7.82 -9.94
N ILE A 15 -6.93 -8.90 -10.51
CA ILE A 15 -5.80 -9.65 -9.92
C ILE A 15 -4.55 -8.78 -9.81
N LEU A 16 -4.22 -8.03 -10.85
CA LEU A 16 -3.08 -7.10 -10.81
C LEU A 16 -3.25 -6.02 -9.74
N MET A 17 -4.47 -5.52 -9.56
CA MET A 17 -4.78 -4.55 -8.50
C MET A 17 -4.67 -5.18 -7.10
N MET A 18 -5.13 -6.43 -6.90
CA MET A 18 -4.96 -7.16 -5.64
C MET A 18 -3.49 -7.30 -5.26
N LEU A 19 -2.66 -7.72 -6.22
CA LEU A 19 -1.21 -7.86 -6.03
C LEU A 19 -0.56 -6.50 -5.70
N ALA A 20 -0.87 -5.48 -6.47
CA ALA A 20 -0.32 -4.14 -6.26
C ALA A 20 -0.76 -3.54 -4.92
N LEU A 21 -2.04 -3.70 -4.54
CA LEU A 21 -2.57 -3.24 -3.25
C LEU A 21 -1.92 -3.97 -2.08
N ALA A 22 -1.76 -5.28 -2.18
CA ALA A 22 -1.13 -6.06 -1.12
C ALA A 22 0.34 -5.65 -0.92
N THR A 23 1.08 -5.43 -2.02
CA THR A 23 2.51 -5.10 -1.95
C THR A 23 2.79 -3.67 -1.52
N ILE A 24 2.02 -2.69 -1.97
CA ILE A 24 2.29 -1.27 -1.65
C ILE A 24 2.15 -0.97 -0.16
N TYR A 25 1.24 -1.67 0.53
CA TYR A 25 1.02 -1.48 1.96
C TYR A 25 1.97 -2.29 2.86
N VAL A 26 2.78 -3.20 2.31
CA VAL A 26 3.73 -3.99 3.12
C VAL A 26 4.68 -3.09 3.89
N LEU A 27 5.27 -2.08 3.23
CA LEU A 27 6.28 -1.21 3.85
C LEU A 27 5.73 -0.36 5.01
N PRO A 28 4.64 0.41 4.87
CA PRO A 28 4.06 1.17 5.98
C PRO A 28 3.59 0.29 7.14
N TYR A 29 3.15 -0.93 6.85
CA TYR A 29 2.62 -1.85 7.87
C TYR A 29 3.62 -2.93 8.33
N LEU A 30 4.87 -2.89 7.87
CA LEU A 30 5.91 -3.86 8.21
C LEU A 30 6.12 -4.02 9.73
N ARG A 31 5.91 -2.93 10.50
CA ARG A 31 5.99 -2.93 11.96
C ARG A 31 5.01 -3.91 12.64
N TYR A 32 3.89 -4.21 12.04
CA TYR A 32 2.91 -5.13 12.63
C TYR A 32 3.37 -6.59 12.54
N THR A 33 4.24 -6.90 11.60
CA THR A 33 4.85 -8.22 11.42
C THR A 33 6.18 -8.34 12.16
N PHE A 34 7.02 -7.30 12.10
CA PHE A 34 8.39 -7.31 12.61
C PHE A 34 8.58 -6.21 13.67
N TYR A 35 7.77 -6.22 14.74
CA TYR A 35 7.76 -5.13 15.72
C TYR A 35 9.11 -4.92 16.40
N ILE A 36 9.67 -5.97 17.02
CA ILE A 36 10.95 -5.90 17.75
C ILE A 36 12.14 -5.70 16.80
N PRO A 37 12.29 -6.52 15.73
CA PRO A 37 13.41 -6.36 14.80
C PRO A 37 13.48 -4.97 14.16
N LEU A 38 12.34 -4.35 13.86
CA LEU A 38 12.33 -3.00 13.32
C LEU A 38 12.67 -1.92 14.36
N GLN A 39 12.26 -2.10 15.61
CA GLN A 39 12.71 -1.19 16.68
C GLN A 39 14.23 -1.25 16.86
N GLU A 40 14.82 -2.42 16.81
CA GLU A 40 16.28 -2.62 16.88
C GLU A 40 16.98 -1.96 15.69
N ALA A 41 16.53 -2.25 14.48
CA ALA A 41 17.12 -1.68 13.26
C ALA A 41 17.02 -0.14 13.21
N MET A 42 15.91 0.42 13.71
CA MET A 42 15.71 1.88 13.78
C MET A 42 16.34 2.55 15.01
N ASN A 43 17.02 1.80 15.88
CA ASN A 43 17.55 2.27 17.18
C ASN A 43 16.47 2.93 18.07
N LEU A 44 15.29 2.31 18.14
CA LEU A 44 14.12 2.78 18.90
C LEU A 44 13.71 1.79 20.01
N VAL A 45 14.60 0.91 20.43
CA VAL A 45 14.33 -0.05 21.51
C VAL A 45 14.00 0.71 22.80
N GLY A 46 12.85 0.38 23.41
CA GLY A 46 12.35 1.09 24.61
C GLY A 46 11.68 2.44 24.32
N GLU A 47 11.80 3.00 23.13
CA GLU A 47 11.22 4.29 22.72
C GLU A 47 9.83 4.12 22.07
N ASN A 48 8.91 3.44 22.77
CA ASN A 48 7.60 3.10 22.23
C ASN A 48 6.78 4.31 21.74
N LYS A 49 6.95 5.49 22.38
CA LYS A 49 6.31 6.73 21.94
C LYS A 49 6.81 7.17 20.57
N LYS A 50 8.13 7.19 20.36
CA LYS A 50 8.72 7.57 19.07
C LYS A 50 8.35 6.57 17.99
N TYR A 51 8.42 5.29 18.31
CA TYR A 51 8.01 4.25 17.37
C TYR A 51 6.52 4.31 17.01
N GLY A 52 5.64 4.62 17.98
CA GLY A 52 4.22 4.86 17.76
C GLY A 52 3.96 6.10 16.89
N MET A 53 4.75 7.17 17.06
CA MET A 53 4.60 8.40 16.30
C MET A 53 4.79 8.21 14.79
N LEU A 54 5.64 7.27 14.36
CA LEU A 54 5.81 6.94 12.94
C LEU A 54 4.47 6.54 12.29
N THR A 55 3.73 5.65 12.95
CA THR A 55 2.42 5.22 12.46
C THR A 55 1.36 6.31 12.58
N SER A 56 1.45 7.13 13.63
CA SER A 56 0.52 8.25 13.81
C SER A 56 0.69 9.29 12.70
N ILE A 57 1.91 9.64 12.32
CA ILE A 57 2.19 10.55 11.21
C ILE A 57 1.66 9.98 9.88
N TYR A 58 1.89 8.69 9.63
CA TYR A 58 1.31 8.01 8.49
C TYR A 58 -0.23 8.09 8.48
N GLY A 59 -0.87 7.83 9.63
CA GLY A 59 -2.32 7.91 9.79
C GLY A 59 -2.87 9.33 9.57
N ILE A 60 -2.21 10.35 10.12
CA ILE A 60 -2.56 11.77 9.92
C ILE A 60 -2.43 12.14 8.45
N ALA A 61 -1.31 11.77 7.81
CA ALA A 61 -1.11 12.00 6.38
C ALA A 61 -2.22 11.35 5.55
N ASN A 62 -2.57 10.10 5.84
CA ASN A 62 -3.66 9.40 5.16
C ASN A 62 -4.99 10.13 5.30
N PHE A 63 -5.33 10.54 6.52
CA PHE A 63 -6.58 11.27 6.79
C PHE A 63 -6.67 12.58 6.00
N LEU A 64 -5.61 13.37 6.01
CA LEU A 64 -5.56 14.66 5.31
C LEU A 64 -5.55 14.50 3.78
N LEU A 65 -4.94 13.43 3.27
CA LEU A 65 -4.74 13.23 1.84
C LEU A 65 -5.90 12.48 1.16
N TYR A 66 -6.87 11.98 1.91
CA TYR A 66 -7.98 11.22 1.36
C TYR A 66 -8.84 12.06 0.39
N ILE A 67 -9.18 13.29 0.79
CA ILE A 67 -9.99 14.21 -0.04
C ILE A 67 -9.20 14.71 -1.25
N PRO A 68 -7.97 15.24 -1.10
CA PRO A 68 -7.13 15.63 -2.25
C PRO A 68 -6.85 14.47 -3.21
N GLY A 69 -6.76 13.23 -2.69
CA GLY A 69 -6.55 12.04 -3.49
C GLY A 69 -7.70 11.77 -4.46
N GLY A 70 -8.95 11.91 -4.01
CA GLY A 70 -10.12 11.80 -4.87
C GLY A 70 -10.07 12.81 -6.03
N TRP A 71 -9.81 14.06 -5.73
CA TRP A 71 -9.66 15.12 -6.75
C TRP A 71 -8.52 14.82 -7.75
N MET A 72 -7.40 14.30 -7.26
CA MET A 72 -6.27 13.92 -8.10
C MET A 72 -6.58 12.74 -9.01
N ALA A 73 -7.25 11.71 -8.49
CA ALA A 73 -7.70 10.56 -9.26
C ALA A 73 -8.67 10.97 -10.38
N ASP A 74 -9.49 12.01 -10.19
CA ASP A 74 -10.43 12.48 -11.22
C ASP A 74 -9.73 13.19 -12.39
N ARG A 75 -8.57 13.79 -12.17
CA ARG A 75 -7.84 14.57 -13.19
C ARG A 75 -6.77 13.78 -13.92
N PHE A 76 -6.20 12.78 -13.28
CA PHE A 76 -5.09 12.01 -13.84
C PHE A 76 -5.52 10.58 -14.22
N ASP A 77 -4.77 9.99 -15.12
CA ASP A 77 -4.94 8.58 -15.52
C ASP A 77 -4.63 7.67 -14.33
N PRO A 78 -5.59 6.82 -13.88
CA PRO A 78 -5.40 5.94 -12.72
C PRO A 78 -4.19 5.03 -12.86
N LYS A 79 -3.91 4.52 -14.07
CA LYS A 79 -2.75 3.65 -14.32
C LYS A 79 -1.44 4.39 -14.06
N LYS A 80 -1.32 5.64 -14.52
CA LYS A 80 -0.10 6.44 -14.31
C LYS A 80 0.10 6.74 -12.82
N LEU A 81 -0.98 7.07 -12.11
CA LEU A 81 -0.93 7.30 -10.66
C LEU A 81 -0.50 6.05 -9.91
N MET A 82 -1.04 4.88 -10.25
CA MET A 82 -0.67 3.61 -9.61
C MET A 82 0.79 3.25 -9.86
N VAL A 83 1.29 3.40 -11.10
CA VAL A 83 2.70 3.15 -11.44
C VAL A 83 3.61 4.12 -10.69
N PHE A 84 3.28 5.41 -10.68
CA PHE A 84 4.02 6.42 -9.91
C PHE A 84 4.09 6.05 -8.42
N SER A 85 2.95 5.65 -7.83
CA SER A 85 2.87 5.22 -6.44
C SER A 85 3.78 4.04 -6.13
N MET A 86 3.74 3.00 -6.96
CA MET A 86 4.55 1.79 -6.77
C MET A 86 6.05 2.12 -6.82
N VAL A 87 6.48 2.90 -7.82
CA VAL A 87 7.88 3.31 -7.97
C VAL A 87 8.33 4.18 -6.81
N SER A 88 7.52 5.19 -6.44
CA SER A 88 7.83 6.10 -5.34
C SER A 88 7.86 5.38 -3.99
N THR A 89 6.90 4.47 -3.73
CA THR A 89 6.89 3.67 -2.50
C THR A 89 8.10 2.73 -2.44
N GLY A 90 8.50 2.13 -3.57
CA GLY A 90 9.70 1.33 -3.66
C GLY A 90 10.98 2.14 -3.35
N ALA A 91 11.09 3.35 -3.91
CA ALA A 91 12.20 4.26 -3.63
C ALA A 91 12.26 4.67 -2.14
N LEU A 92 11.10 4.96 -1.53
CA LEU A 92 11.01 5.22 -0.09
C LEU A 92 11.39 3.99 0.73
N GLY A 93 11.06 2.79 0.28
CA GLY A 93 11.49 1.54 0.92
C GLY A 93 13.00 1.35 0.87
N LEU A 94 13.65 1.66 -0.25
CA LEU A 94 15.11 1.65 -0.36
C LEU A 94 15.74 2.72 0.56
N TRP A 95 15.14 3.89 0.66
CA TRP A 95 15.60 4.90 1.61
C TRP A 95 15.41 4.46 3.07
N LEU A 96 14.26 3.85 3.39
CA LEU A 96 14.02 3.29 4.72
C LEU A 96 15.06 2.23 5.11
N SER A 97 15.51 1.41 4.16
CA SER A 97 16.51 0.34 4.40
C SER A 97 17.90 0.85 4.78
N THR A 98 18.16 2.15 4.61
CA THR A 98 19.41 2.78 5.12
C THR A 98 19.35 3.09 6.62
N TRP A 99 18.24 2.79 7.28
CA TRP A 99 17.98 3.04 8.70
C TRP A 99 18.34 4.46 9.14
N PRO A 100 17.75 5.48 8.50
CA PRO A 100 18.11 6.86 8.76
C PRO A 100 17.66 7.32 10.15
N GLY A 101 18.15 8.48 10.59
CA GLY A 101 17.76 9.05 11.88
C GLY A 101 16.27 9.33 12.01
N TYR A 102 15.79 9.45 13.25
CA TYR A 102 14.37 9.52 13.60
C TYR A 102 13.56 10.57 12.83
N THR A 103 14.10 11.77 12.64
CA THR A 103 13.42 12.84 11.88
C THR A 103 13.18 12.42 10.41
N THR A 104 14.14 11.74 9.80
CA THR A 104 14.00 11.22 8.44
C THR A 104 13.00 10.07 8.39
N LEU A 105 12.95 9.21 9.41
CA LEU A 105 11.91 8.19 9.54
C LEU A 105 10.50 8.80 9.56
N LEU A 106 10.29 9.88 10.33
CA LEU A 106 9.01 10.60 10.34
C LEU A 106 8.64 11.12 8.94
N LEU A 107 9.61 11.69 8.22
CA LEU A 107 9.41 12.16 6.84
C LEU A 107 9.03 11.01 5.91
N ILE A 108 9.74 9.88 5.96
CA ILE A 108 9.46 8.70 5.13
C ILE A 108 8.03 8.18 5.39
N TYR A 109 7.61 8.10 6.65
CA TYR A 109 6.27 7.65 7.01
C TYR A 109 5.18 8.65 6.55
N ALA A 110 5.44 9.96 6.59
CA ALA A 110 4.54 10.96 6.00
C ALA A 110 4.45 10.80 4.47
N LEU A 111 5.59 10.59 3.80
CA LEU A 111 5.65 10.36 2.35
C LEU A 111 4.97 9.05 1.93
N PHE A 112 5.00 8.01 2.76
CA PHE A 112 4.19 6.80 2.50
C PHE A 112 2.69 7.13 2.43
N GLY A 113 2.18 8.07 3.23
CA GLY A 113 0.79 8.54 3.10
C GLY A 113 0.50 9.13 1.72
N ILE A 114 1.42 9.92 1.17
CA ILE A 114 1.28 10.49 -0.18
C ILE A 114 1.26 9.38 -1.23
N THR A 115 2.21 8.48 -1.19
CA THR A 115 2.34 7.45 -2.23
C THR A 115 1.28 6.36 -2.13
N THR A 116 0.79 6.04 -0.94
CA THR A 116 -0.19 4.96 -0.76
C THR A 116 -1.64 5.44 -0.83
N VAL A 117 -1.99 6.58 -0.22
CA VAL A 117 -3.38 7.04 -0.15
C VAL A 117 -3.70 8.08 -1.20
N LEU A 118 -2.91 9.16 -1.29
CA LEU A 118 -3.17 10.23 -2.24
C LEU A 118 -3.19 9.72 -3.69
N THR A 119 -2.24 8.89 -4.05
CA THR A 119 -2.06 8.49 -5.45
C THR A 119 -2.55 7.07 -5.73
N PHE A 120 -2.22 6.07 -4.89
CA PHE A 120 -2.57 4.69 -5.17
C PHE A 120 -4.02 4.35 -4.83
N TRP A 121 -4.44 4.60 -3.59
CA TRP A 121 -5.78 4.22 -3.13
C TRP A 121 -6.87 4.91 -3.94
N SER A 122 -6.77 6.21 -4.13
CA SER A 122 -7.73 6.99 -4.90
C SER A 122 -7.80 6.55 -6.36
N ALA A 123 -6.65 6.25 -6.99
CA ALA A 123 -6.61 5.70 -8.34
C ALA A 123 -7.22 4.29 -8.42
N SER A 124 -7.05 3.47 -7.38
CA SER A 124 -7.65 2.12 -7.30
C SER A 124 -9.18 2.19 -7.26
N ILE A 125 -9.74 3.08 -6.43
CA ILE A 125 -11.19 3.31 -6.37
C ILE A 125 -11.72 3.72 -7.74
N LYS A 126 -11.09 4.70 -8.38
CA LYS A 126 -11.50 5.14 -9.71
C LYS A 126 -11.39 4.02 -10.75
N CYS A 127 -10.33 3.23 -10.72
CA CYS A 127 -10.16 2.10 -11.63
C CYS A 127 -11.32 1.10 -11.50
N ILE A 128 -11.71 0.72 -10.28
CA ILE A 128 -12.86 -0.17 -10.03
C ILE A 128 -14.14 0.46 -10.60
N ASN A 129 -14.39 1.73 -10.32
CA ASN A 129 -15.59 2.43 -10.79
C ASN A 129 -15.68 2.48 -12.33
N VAL A 130 -14.54 2.56 -13.01
CA VAL A 130 -14.50 2.60 -14.48
C VAL A 130 -14.68 1.21 -15.12
N ILE A 131 -14.16 0.15 -14.48
CA ILE A 131 -14.21 -1.21 -15.06
C ILE A 131 -15.46 -2.00 -14.66
N SER A 132 -16.18 -1.60 -13.60
CA SER A 132 -17.40 -2.27 -13.11
C SER A 132 -18.66 -1.54 -13.54
N ALA A 133 -19.71 -2.31 -13.80
CA ALA A 133 -21.06 -1.76 -13.88
C ALA A 133 -21.53 -1.35 -12.47
N SER A 134 -22.50 -0.45 -12.37
CA SER A 134 -22.97 0.08 -11.08
C SER A 134 -23.51 -0.99 -10.13
N ASP A 135 -24.08 -2.04 -10.64
CA ASP A 135 -24.57 -3.21 -9.89
C ASP A 135 -23.46 -4.19 -9.49
N GLU A 136 -22.29 -4.14 -10.13
CA GLU A 136 -21.13 -4.99 -9.86
C GLU A 136 -20.11 -4.36 -8.89
N GLN A 137 -20.18 -3.06 -8.63
CA GLN A 137 -19.15 -2.31 -7.87
C GLN A 137 -18.90 -2.90 -6.48
N GLY A 138 -19.96 -3.21 -5.74
CA GLY A 138 -19.83 -3.79 -4.40
C GLY A 138 -19.10 -5.13 -4.39
N SER A 139 -19.42 -6.02 -5.34
CA SER A 139 -18.75 -7.32 -5.46
C SER A 139 -17.31 -7.21 -5.92
N MET A 140 -17.01 -6.23 -6.78
CA MET A 140 -15.63 -5.96 -7.25
C MET A 140 -14.76 -5.40 -6.14
N PHE A 141 -15.28 -4.46 -5.31
CA PHE A 141 -14.57 -3.97 -4.13
C PHE A 141 -14.38 -5.08 -3.09
N GLY A 142 -15.42 -5.86 -2.79
CA GLY A 142 -15.34 -7.00 -1.89
C GLY A 142 -14.30 -8.03 -2.36
N GLY A 143 -14.29 -8.35 -3.65
CA GLY A 143 -13.30 -9.23 -4.26
C GLY A 143 -11.88 -8.67 -4.18
N LEU A 144 -11.70 -7.37 -4.46
CA LEU A 144 -10.41 -6.69 -4.36
C LEU A 144 -9.85 -6.76 -2.93
N GLU A 145 -10.66 -6.45 -1.91
CA GLU A 145 -10.23 -6.47 -0.52
C GLU A 145 -9.97 -7.89 0.00
N ALA A 146 -10.82 -8.85 -0.34
CA ALA A 146 -10.60 -10.26 0.00
C ALA A 146 -9.30 -10.79 -0.62
N GLY A 147 -9.10 -10.53 -1.92
CA GLY A 147 -7.88 -10.93 -2.64
C GLY A 147 -6.64 -10.25 -2.08
N ARG A 148 -6.71 -8.95 -1.76
CA ARG A 148 -5.63 -8.24 -1.07
C ARG A 148 -5.26 -8.92 0.25
N GLY A 149 -6.25 -9.31 1.06
CA GLY A 149 -6.03 -10.00 2.33
C GLY A 149 -5.28 -11.32 2.14
N ILE A 150 -5.69 -12.15 1.17
CA ILE A 150 -5.04 -13.42 0.85
C ILE A 150 -3.58 -13.18 0.40
N VAL A 151 -3.35 -12.25 -0.52
CA VAL A 151 -2.00 -11.93 -1.01
C VAL A 151 -1.12 -11.40 0.12
N THR A 152 -1.64 -10.51 0.97
CA THR A 152 -0.92 -9.99 2.14
C THR A 152 -0.51 -11.13 3.08
N LEU A 153 -1.41 -12.06 3.37
CA LEU A 153 -1.11 -13.23 4.20
C LEU A 153 0.04 -14.06 3.61
N LEU A 154 -0.01 -14.35 2.31
CA LEU A 154 1.04 -15.11 1.62
C LEU A 154 2.39 -14.39 1.66
N VAL A 155 2.41 -13.10 1.32
CA VAL A 155 3.64 -12.29 1.35
C VAL A 155 4.23 -12.22 2.75
N THR A 156 3.40 -11.97 3.77
CA THR A 156 3.83 -11.91 5.16
C THR A 156 4.39 -13.26 5.64
N THR A 157 3.74 -14.37 5.27
CA THR A 157 4.21 -15.71 5.61
C THR A 157 5.58 -16.01 4.99
N VAL A 158 5.78 -15.63 3.72
CA VAL A 158 7.09 -15.76 3.05
C VAL A 158 8.15 -14.93 3.76
N PHE A 159 7.86 -13.69 4.11
CA PHE A 159 8.81 -12.84 4.83
C PHE A 159 9.17 -13.38 6.21
N LEU A 160 8.20 -13.89 6.96
CA LEU A 160 8.45 -14.53 8.25
C LEU A 160 9.29 -15.80 8.09
N GLY A 161 9.00 -16.62 7.06
CA GLY A 161 9.79 -17.81 6.75
C GLY A 161 11.25 -17.48 6.40
N VAL A 162 11.46 -16.48 5.55
CA VAL A 162 12.81 -15.98 5.22
C VAL A 162 13.51 -15.48 6.48
N TYR A 163 12.85 -14.65 7.27
CA TYR A 163 13.41 -14.12 8.51
C TYR A 163 13.82 -15.22 9.49
N ALA A 164 13.01 -16.27 9.66
CA ALA A 164 13.30 -17.39 10.53
C ALA A 164 14.52 -18.26 10.09
N VAL A 165 14.86 -18.23 8.80
CA VAL A 165 16.05 -18.95 8.28
C VAL A 165 17.34 -18.18 8.57
N PHE A 166 17.27 -16.85 8.72
CA PHE A 166 18.43 -15.98 8.94
C PHE A 166 18.65 -15.56 10.40
N GLN A 167 17.83 -16.05 11.35
CA GLN A 167 18.05 -15.95 12.80
C GLN A 167 18.81 -17.16 13.33
#